data_022784c5a323d601a0865757fb3ec17c
#
_entry.id   022784c5a323d601a0865757fb3ec17c
#
_cell.length_a   1.000
_cell.length_b   1.000
_cell.length_c   1.000
_cell.angle_alpha   90.00
_cell.angle_beta   90.00
_cell.angle_gamma   90.00
#
_symmetry.space_group_name_H-M   'P 1'
#
loop_
_entity.id
_entity.type
_entity.pdbx_description
1 polymer ?
#
loop_
_entity_poly.entity_id
_entity_poly.type
_entity_poly.pdbx_seq_one_letter_code
_entity_poly.pdbx_strand_id
1 'polypeptide(L)'
;MFKRTTWVLLGLAVACLLGYFLLDNIQQLRQEQQAERARLFHFATDTIARIEIRQQKEGEPVRGSGAEYLEILLERNPEEEGSRWRIVSPIQSAALDFPIEQLLNTFSRLTPQITLEGVTDLAAFGLDQPRHQIALFPKEGDPYRLAIGNDNFDGSGFYAQPEGGQVVLLSSAQKGSLLPSLLALRDKTLLRFDTAEVKALQVQLAEAEPEVVRLQRQDVRASGAEHFTWQIVQPRELPADDLNVDRLLNTLSRLQAVEFPAETKDELAPYGLEQPSARLTVELEEGKTLKVALGSEKDGQVYVITSEHPAVATLLTSTADILRSDLEELRDHRIARLNANQVGQVTLESQGEKVTLTPRPSEKGSLELRWENPERPGQPVDLGSLFSSLNAARAKEFVEQADAEAQRVLSDPDLRLTFEPKPDAEQDPLTLTLAASGLRAYVQSSRQPDIAVIELSTFNSLETEVNRLLEGQPESKDSAPLTRPDPTPSP
;
A
#
# COMPACT_ATOMS: atom_id res chain seq x y z
N MET A 1 -39.75 42.85 19.70
CA MET A 1 -41.09 42.43 19.24
C MET A 1 -41.16 42.54 17.74
N PHE A 2 -41.12 41.44 17.02
CA PHE A 2 -41.27 41.45 15.54
C PHE A 2 -42.68 41.86 15.18
N LYS A 3 -42.82 42.77 14.21
CA LYS A 3 -44.17 43.26 13.77
C LYS A 3 -44.93 42.10 13.10
N ARG A 4 -46.25 42.07 13.24
CA ARG A 4 -47.12 41.02 12.62
C ARG A 4 -46.86 40.82 11.10
N THR A 5 -46.47 41.87 10.41
CA THR A 5 -46.06 41.83 8.99
C THR A 5 -44.84 40.99 8.71
N THR A 6 -43.87 40.91 9.64
CA THR A 6 -42.63 40.08 9.52
C THR A 6 -42.96 38.59 9.57
N TRP A 7 -43.92 38.18 10.39
CA TRP A 7 -44.40 36.78 10.47
C TRP A 7 -45.16 36.35 9.22
N VAL A 8 -45.94 37.27 8.63
CA VAL A 8 -46.68 37.00 7.38
C VAL A 8 -45.69 36.84 6.22
N LEU A 9 -44.68 37.72 6.12
CA LEU A 9 -43.64 37.60 5.08
C LEU A 9 -42.80 36.34 5.24
N LEU A 10 -42.46 35.94 6.48
CA LEU A 10 -41.74 34.69 6.76
C LEU A 10 -42.58 33.47 6.35
N GLY A 11 -43.89 33.47 6.66
CA GLY A 11 -44.80 32.41 6.26
C GLY A 11 -44.92 32.29 4.74
N LEU A 12 -44.95 33.43 4.04
CA LEU A 12 -45.00 33.45 2.57
C LEU A 12 -43.72 32.96 1.94
N ALA A 13 -42.57 33.32 2.49
CA ALA A 13 -41.24 32.84 2.05
C ALA A 13 -41.12 31.31 2.25
N VAL A 14 -41.56 30.79 3.38
CA VAL A 14 -41.59 29.34 3.66
C VAL A 14 -42.53 28.60 2.71
N ALA A 15 -43.70 29.18 2.42
CA ALA A 15 -44.64 28.59 1.47
C ALA A 15 -44.10 28.57 0.03
N CYS A 16 -43.42 29.64 -0.40
CA CYS A 16 -42.72 29.69 -1.69
C CYS A 16 -41.57 28.66 -1.78
N LEU A 17 -40.77 28.51 -0.72
CA LEU A 17 -39.70 27.49 -0.66
C LEU A 17 -40.29 26.07 -0.71
N LEU A 18 -41.33 25.79 0.04
CA LEU A 18 -42.02 24.49 -0.01
C LEU A 18 -42.64 24.23 -1.38
N GLY A 19 -43.26 25.26 -2.00
CA GLY A 19 -43.81 25.17 -3.36
C GLY A 19 -42.70 24.90 -4.40
N TYR A 20 -41.57 25.58 -4.30
CA TYR A 20 -40.42 25.34 -5.17
C TYR A 20 -39.88 23.90 -5.01
N PHE A 21 -39.72 23.42 -3.77
CA PHE A 21 -39.25 22.07 -3.48
C PHE A 21 -40.21 20.99 -3.99
N LEU A 22 -41.50 21.22 -3.86
CA LEU A 22 -42.52 20.31 -4.40
C LEU A 22 -42.52 20.28 -5.93
N LEU A 23 -42.40 21.42 -6.59
CA LEU A 23 -42.34 21.50 -8.06
C LEU A 23 -41.07 20.84 -8.59
N ASP A 24 -39.93 21.08 -7.95
CA ASP A 24 -38.64 20.46 -8.31
C ASP A 24 -38.70 18.93 -8.16
N ASN A 25 -39.27 18.44 -7.06
CA ASN A 25 -39.46 17.00 -6.82
C ASN A 25 -40.40 16.35 -7.86
N ILE A 26 -41.52 17.07 -8.24
CA ILE A 26 -42.42 16.58 -9.28
C ILE A 26 -41.73 16.58 -10.66
N GLN A 27 -40.92 17.56 -10.96
CA GLN A 27 -40.14 17.60 -12.20
C GLN A 27 -39.11 16.48 -12.26
N GLN A 28 -38.36 16.22 -11.17
CA GLN A 28 -37.42 15.12 -11.06
C GLN A 28 -38.13 13.76 -11.26
N LEU A 29 -39.23 13.51 -10.58
CA LEU A 29 -40.05 12.29 -10.75
C LEU A 29 -40.54 12.09 -12.19
N ARG A 30 -40.95 13.17 -12.88
CA ARG A 30 -41.35 13.09 -14.29
C ARG A 30 -40.20 12.81 -15.22
N GLN A 31 -39.02 13.40 -14.96
CA GLN A 31 -37.82 13.16 -15.74
C GLN A 31 -37.36 11.71 -15.55
N GLU A 32 -37.33 11.19 -14.31
CA GLU A 32 -37.00 9.79 -14.03
C GLU A 32 -37.96 8.83 -14.73
N GLN A 33 -39.28 9.07 -14.68
CA GLN A 33 -40.25 8.24 -15.39
C GLN A 33 -40.13 8.30 -16.91
N GLN A 34 -39.76 9.46 -17.46
CA GLN A 34 -39.51 9.60 -18.90
C GLN A 34 -38.21 8.88 -19.29
N ALA A 35 -37.13 9.04 -18.51
CA ALA A 35 -35.87 8.34 -18.71
C ALA A 35 -36.07 6.82 -18.62
N GLU A 36 -36.86 6.36 -17.66
CA GLU A 36 -37.16 4.94 -17.50
C GLU A 36 -37.92 4.34 -18.70
N ARG A 37 -38.90 5.08 -19.24
CA ARG A 37 -39.64 4.68 -20.45
C ARG A 37 -38.79 4.70 -21.73
N ALA A 38 -37.74 5.53 -21.74
CA ALA A 38 -36.83 5.64 -22.88
C ALA A 38 -35.70 4.59 -22.87
N ARG A 39 -35.58 3.78 -21.82
CA ARG A 39 -34.59 2.72 -21.74
C ARG A 39 -34.78 1.66 -22.81
N LEU A 40 -33.66 1.18 -23.36
CA LEU A 40 -33.71 0.10 -24.35
C LEU A 40 -34.03 -1.26 -23.72
N PHE A 41 -33.65 -1.45 -22.45
CA PHE A 41 -33.84 -2.70 -21.72
C PHE A 41 -34.42 -2.46 -20.33
N HIS A 42 -35.28 -3.39 -19.89
CA HIS A 42 -35.95 -3.34 -18.61
C HIS A 42 -35.70 -4.66 -17.85
N PHE A 43 -34.75 -4.68 -16.95
CA PHE A 43 -34.45 -5.83 -16.08
C PHE A 43 -33.81 -5.36 -14.78
N ALA A 44 -33.88 -6.19 -13.77
CA ALA A 44 -33.13 -5.99 -12.53
C ALA A 44 -31.74 -6.69 -12.64
N THR A 45 -30.68 -6.00 -12.27
CA THR A 45 -29.29 -6.49 -12.47
C THR A 45 -28.97 -7.77 -11.70
N ASP A 46 -29.70 -8.04 -10.60
CA ASP A 46 -29.57 -9.24 -9.77
C ASP A 46 -30.20 -10.49 -10.42
N THR A 47 -31.05 -10.32 -11.43
CA THR A 47 -31.65 -11.43 -12.19
C THR A 47 -30.68 -12.04 -13.21
N ILE A 48 -29.62 -11.32 -13.60
CA ILE A 48 -28.66 -11.80 -14.60
C ILE A 48 -27.75 -12.87 -13.98
N ALA A 49 -27.70 -14.06 -14.61
CA ALA A 49 -26.92 -15.21 -14.19
C ALA A 49 -25.65 -15.41 -15.04
N ARG A 50 -25.68 -14.99 -16.33
CA ARG A 50 -24.57 -15.16 -17.27
C ARG A 50 -24.46 -13.95 -18.19
N ILE A 51 -23.22 -13.62 -18.56
CA ILE A 51 -22.87 -12.52 -19.48
C ILE A 51 -21.94 -13.07 -20.53
N GLU A 52 -22.23 -12.81 -21.79
CA GLU A 52 -21.36 -13.09 -22.92
C GLU A 52 -20.96 -11.77 -23.58
N ILE A 53 -19.66 -11.54 -23.72
CA ILE A 53 -19.11 -10.36 -24.39
C ILE A 53 -18.22 -10.87 -25.52
N ARG A 54 -18.56 -10.51 -26.75
CA ARG A 54 -17.77 -10.80 -27.94
C ARG A 54 -17.13 -9.51 -28.43
N GLN A 55 -15.82 -9.46 -28.50
CA GLN A 55 -15.05 -8.28 -28.90
C GLN A 55 -14.11 -8.65 -30.02
N GLN A 56 -14.06 -7.85 -31.10
CA GLN A 56 -13.03 -8.01 -32.14
C GLN A 56 -11.67 -7.62 -31.56
N LYS A 57 -10.65 -8.44 -31.75
CA LYS A 57 -9.27 -8.10 -31.36
C LYS A 57 -8.78 -6.88 -32.11
N GLU A 58 -8.10 -5.95 -31.42
CA GLU A 58 -7.51 -4.78 -32.05
C GLU A 58 -6.41 -5.18 -33.03
N GLY A 59 -6.37 -4.49 -34.18
CA GLY A 59 -5.36 -4.75 -35.26
C GLY A 59 -5.82 -5.72 -36.34
N GLU A 60 -6.95 -6.40 -36.17
CA GLU A 60 -7.49 -7.31 -37.21
C GLU A 60 -8.32 -6.56 -38.28
N PRO A 61 -8.19 -6.91 -39.58
CA PRO A 61 -8.97 -6.27 -40.64
C PRO A 61 -10.47 -6.54 -40.49
N VAL A 62 -11.28 -5.50 -40.67
CA VAL A 62 -12.74 -5.55 -40.52
C VAL A 62 -13.43 -6.40 -41.61
N ARG A 63 -12.72 -6.75 -42.70
CA ARG A 63 -13.26 -7.51 -43.84
C ARG A 63 -12.42 -8.71 -44.15
N GLY A 64 -12.96 -9.89 -43.91
CA GLY A 64 -12.40 -11.18 -44.29
C GLY A 64 -12.93 -12.31 -43.41
N SER A 65 -13.07 -13.50 -43.96
CA SER A 65 -13.38 -14.74 -43.24
C SER A 65 -12.19 -15.10 -42.32
N GLY A 66 -12.10 -14.48 -41.16
CA GLY A 66 -10.97 -14.71 -40.26
C GLY A 66 -10.76 -13.66 -39.16
N ALA A 67 -11.69 -12.71 -38.97
CA ALA A 67 -11.62 -11.80 -37.82
C ALA A 67 -11.66 -12.62 -36.51
N GLU A 68 -10.58 -12.57 -35.75
CA GLU A 68 -10.54 -13.21 -34.44
C GLU A 68 -11.33 -12.38 -33.44
N TYR A 69 -12.21 -13.05 -32.74
CA TYR A 69 -12.96 -12.46 -31.64
C TYR A 69 -12.48 -13.00 -30.31
N LEU A 70 -12.39 -12.12 -29.32
CA LEU A 70 -12.28 -12.50 -27.93
C LEU A 70 -13.69 -12.72 -27.40
N GLU A 71 -13.98 -13.93 -26.93
CA GLU A 71 -15.26 -14.29 -26.33
C GLU A 71 -15.06 -14.44 -24.82
N ILE A 72 -15.63 -13.51 -24.06
CA ILE A 72 -15.59 -13.51 -22.60
C ILE A 72 -16.92 -14.03 -22.09
N LEU A 73 -16.88 -15.11 -21.35
CA LEU A 73 -18.03 -15.71 -20.68
C LEU A 73 -17.88 -15.53 -19.18
N LEU A 74 -18.87 -14.85 -18.57
CA LEU A 74 -18.97 -14.64 -17.14
C LEU A 74 -20.20 -15.38 -16.60
N GLU A 75 -20.03 -16.05 -15.48
CA GLU A 75 -21.12 -16.69 -14.75
C GLU A 75 -21.18 -16.21 -13.32
N ARG A 76 -22.40 -16.04 -12.80
CA ARG A 76 -22.63 -15.70 -11.41
C ARG A 76 -22.51 -16.98 -10.57
N ASN A 77 -21.71 -16.93 -9.52
CA ASN A 77 -21.61 -18.01 -8.56
C ASN A 77 -22.13 -17.54 -7.18
N PRO A 78 -23.33 -17.95 -6.76
CA PRO A 78 -23.93 -17.50 -5.51
C PRO A 78 -23.35 -18.19 -4.26
N GLU A 79 -22.57 -19.27 -4.42
CA GLU A 79 -22.11 -20.13 -3.31
C GLU A 79 -20.67 -19.84 -2.85
N GLU A 80 -19.91 -19.00 -3.55
CA GLU A 80 -18.54 -18.69 -3.16
C GLU A 80 -18.48 -17.47 -2.24
N GLU A 81 -17.81 -17.62 -1.11
CA GLU A 81 -17.34 -16.50 -0.30
C GLU A 81 -16.29 -15.71 -1.12
N GLY A 82 -16.56 -14.46 -1.42
CA GLY A 82 -15.66 -13.59 -2.15
C GLY A 82 -16.33 -12.97 -3.38
N SER A 83 -15.89 -13.30 -4.58
CA SER A 83 -16.46 -12.76 -5.83
C SER A 83 -17.74 -13.47 -6.22
N ARG A 84 -18.78 -12.68 -6.54
CA ARG A 84 -20.07 -13.18 -7.05
C ARG A 84 -20.02 -13.63 -8.50
N TRP A 85 -18.93 -13.31 -9.21
CA TRP A 85 -18.76 -13.59 -10.63
C TRP A 85 -17.44 -14.33 -10.88
N ARG A 86 -17.44 -15.19 -11.89
CA ARG A 86 -16.24 -15.86 -12.40
C ARG A 86 -16.17 -15.73 -13.92
N ILE A 87 -14.96 -15.66 -14.42
CA ILE A 87 -14.68 -15.80 -15.84
C ILE A 87 -14.56 -17.30 -16.13
N VAL A 88 -15.32 -17.78 -17.13
CA VAL A 88 -15.34 -19.18 -17.56
C VAL A 88 -14.57 -19.37 -18.85
N SER A 89 -14.58 -18.35 -19.73
CA SER A 89 -13.87 -18.30 -21.00
C SER A 89 -13.36 -16.89 -21.25
N PRO A 90 -12.18 -16.70 -21.86
CA PRO A 90 -11.23 -17.69 -22.38
C PRO A 90 -10.32 -18.30 -21.31
N ILE A 91 -10.40 -17.81 -20.08
CA ILE A 91 -9.64 -18.26 -18.91
C ILE A 91 -10.60 -18.64 -17.79
N GLN A 92 -10.15 -19.49 -16.88
CA GLN A 92 -10.89 -19.74 -15.63
C GLN A 92 -10.26 -18.92 -14.51
N SER A 93 -10.98 -17.91 -14.04
CA SER A 93 -10.49 -16.99 -13.01
C SER A 93 -11.64 -16.39 -12.21
N ALA A 94 -11.39 -16.00 -10.97
CA ALA A 94 -12.27 -15.10 -10.25
C ALA A 94 -12.41 -13.78 -11.03
N ALA A 95 -13.60 -13.19 -11.01
CA ALA A 95 -13.86 -11.91 -11.65
C ALA A 95 -14.07 -10.81 -10.61
N LEU A 96 -13.74 -9.57 -10.97
CA LEU A 96 -14.04 -8.40 -10.14
C LEU A 96 -15.51 -8.04 -10.27
N ASP A 97 -16.24 -7.99 -9.16
CA ASP A 97 -17.67 -7.66 -9.15
C ASP A 97 -17.95 -6.24 -9.64
N PHE A 98 -17.11 -5.26 -9.26
CA PHE A 98 -17.35 -3.85 -9.55
C PHE A 98 -17.44 -3.52 -11.07
N PRO A 99 -16.51 -3.95 -11.94
CA PRO A 99 -16.63 -3.69 -13.38
C PRO A 99 -17.86 -4.38 -14.00
N ILE A 100 -18.25 -5.56 -13.49
CA ILE A 100 -19.41 -6.30 -13.97
C ILE A 100 -20.71 -5.60 -13.55
N GLU A 101 -20.80 -5.15 -12.31
CA GLU A 101 -21.94 -4.38 -11.82
C GLU A 101 -22.07 -3.04 -12.58
N GLN A 102 -20.93 -2.40 -12.90
CA GLN A 102 -20.92 -1.19 -13.73
C GLN A 102 -21.45 -1.46 -15.15
N LEU A 103 -21.02 -2.57 -15.78
CA LEU A 103 -21.56 -3.00 -17.07
C LEU A 103 -23.07 -3.22 -16.98
N LEU A 104 -23.55 -4.01 -16.03
CA LEU A 104 -24.97 -4.32 -15.85
C LEU A 104 -25.80 -3.06 -15.59
N ASN A 105 -25.34 -2.18 -14.73
CA ASN A 105 -25.99 -0.91 -14.43
C ASN A 105 -26.05 0.01 -15.68
N THR A 106 -24.94 0.09 -16.44
CA THR A 106 -24.90 0.87 -17.67
C THR A 106 -25.87 0.30 -18.69
N PHE A 107 -25.84 -1.03 -18.91
CA PHE A 107 -26.69 -1.72 -19.86
C PHE A 107 -28.20 -1.54 -19.53
N SER A 108 -28.59 -1.66 -18.25
CA SER A 108 -29.97 -1.48 -17.80
C SER A 108 -30.50 -0.04 -17.94
N ARG A 109 -29.59 0.94 -18.02
CA ARG A 109 -29.91 2.38 -18.13
C ARG A 109 -29.65 2.95 -19.52
N LEU A 110 -29.39 2.10 -20.52
CA LEU A 110 -29.16 2.57 -21.87
C LEU A 110 -30.38 3.31 -22.43
N THR A 111 -30.15 4.56 -22.80
CA THR A 111 -31.16 5.41 -23.46
C THR A 111 -30.56 5.92 -24.77
N PRO A 112 -31.28 5.78 -25.89
CA PRO A 112 -30.82 6.29 -27.17
C PRO A 112 -30.81 7.82 -27.20
N GLN A 113 -29.76 8.40 -27.76
CA GLN A 113 -29.75 9.81 -28.15
C GLN A 113 -30.61 10.03 -29.36
N ILE A 114 -30.53 9.11 -30.35
CA ILE A 114 -31.31 9.12 -31.59
C ILE A 114 -31.69 7.67 -31.90
N THR A 115 -32.92 7.48 -32.37
CA THR A 115 -33.39 6.23 -32.96
C THR A 115 -33.53 6.44 -34.45
N LEU A 116 -32.94 5.56 -35.24
CA LEU A 116 -32.96 5.65 -36.69
C LEU A 116 -34.06 4.75 -37.27
N GLU A 117 -35.03 5.35 -37.92
CA GLU A 117 -36.13 4.62 -38.50
C GLU A 117 -35.83 4.23 -39.95
N GLY A 118 -36.33 3.06 -40.39
CA GLY A 118 -36.24 2.63 -41.78
C GLY A 118 -34.82 2.26 -42.28
N VAL A 119 -33.90 1.94 -41.38
CA VAL A 119 -32.55 1.48 -41.72
C VAL A 119 -32.62 0.10 -42.38
N THR A 120 -32.18 0.00 -43.63
CA THR A 120 -32.11 -1.26 -44.38
C THR A 120 -30.65 -1.71 -44.62
N ASP A 121 -29.70 -0.78 -44.66
CA ASP A 121 -28.28 -1.04 -44.83
C ASP A 121 -27.57 -0.98 -43.45
N LEU A 122 -27.40 -2.13 -42.79
CA LEU A 122 -26.71 -2.27 -41.52
C LEU A 122 -25.18 -2.12 -41.69
N ALA A 123 -24.63 -2.38 -42.89
CA ALA A 123 -23.19 -2.29 -43.13
C ALA A 123 -22.67 -0.86 -42.98
N ALA A 124 -23.48 0.16 -43.35
CA ALA A 124 -23.14 1.57 -43.16
C ALA A 124 -22.87 1.94 -41.70
N PHE A 125 -23.47 1.21 -40.76
CA PHE A 125 -23.34 1.41 -39.33
C PHE A 125 -22.40 0.39 -38.66
N GLY A 126 -21.80 -0.55 -39.44
CA GLY A 126 -20.98 -1.65 -38.90
C GLY A 126 -21.76 -2.68 -38.07
N LEU A 127 -23.05 -2.84 -38.36
CA LEU A 127 -23.98 -3.72 -37.66
C LEU A 127 -24.33 -5.00 -38.42
N ASP A 128 -23.90 -5.15 -39.64
CA ASP A 128 -23.99 -6.39 -40.44
C ASP A 128 -22.98 -7.46 -39.92
N GLN A 129 -21.80 -7.00 -39.50
CA GLN A 129 -20.78 -7.77 -38.80
C GLN A 129 -20.27 -6.96 -37.60
N PRO A 130 -21.01 -6.90 -36.51
CA PRO A 130 -20.70 -6.01 -35.41
C PRO A 130 -19.37 -6.39 -34.72
N ARG A 131 -18.55 -5.36 -34.48
CA ARG A 131 -17.26 -5.52 -33.77
C ARG A 131 -17.39 -6.03 -32.38
N HIS A 132 -18.51 -5.69 -31.72
CA HIS A 132 -18.78 -6.12 -30.35
C HIS A 132 -20.24 -6.55 -30.22
N GLN A 133 -20.45 -7.55 -29.38
CA GLN A 133 -21.77 -8.02 -29.01
C GLN A 133 -21.81 -8.29 -27.51
N ILE A 134 -22.90 -7.95 -26.87
CA ILE A 134 -23.13 -8.25 -25.46
C ILE A 134 -24.44 -9.01 -25.34
N ALA A 135 -24.43 -10.13 -24.65
CA ALA A 135 -25.65 -10.88 -24.31
C ALA A 135 -25.71 -11.11 -22.79
N LEU A 136 -26.82 -10.68 -22.21
CA LEU A 136 -27.12 -10.87 -20.80
C LEU A 136 -28.20 -11.94 -20.65
N PHE A 137 -27.93 -12.99 -19.92
CA PHE A 137 -28.83 -14.11 -19.71
C PHE A 137 -29.41 -14.02 -18.30
N PRO A 138 -30.69 -13.73 -18.15
CA PRO A 138 -31.36 -13.78 -16.85
C PRO A 138 -31.52 -15.25 -16.41
N LYS A 139 -31.83 -15.48 -15.12
CA LYS A 139 -32.14 -16.79 -14.56
C LYS A 139 -33.38 -17.39 -15.24
N GLU A 140 -34.32 -16.56 -15.61
CA GLU A 140 -35.59 -16.91 -16.30
C GLU A 140 -35.88 -15.89 -17.37
N GLY A 141 -36.37 -16.34 -18.53
CA GLY A 141 -36.76 -15.49 -19.67
C GLY A 141 -35.71 -15.45 -20.77
N ASP A 142 -35.98 -14.59 -21.78
CA ASP A 142 -35.12 -14.45 -22.96
C ASP A 142 -33.91 -13.57 -22.68
N PRO A 143 -32.75 -13.81 -23.35
CA PRO A 143 -31.56 -13.01 -23.20
C PRO A 143 -31.74 -11.59 -23.79
N TYR A 144 -31.09 -10.61 -23.14
CA TYR A 144 -30.98 -9.26 -23.67
C TYR A 144 -29.70 -9.16 -24.52
N ARG A 145 -29.81 -8.84 -25.81
CA ARG A 145 -28.67 -8.75 -26.72
C ARG A 145 -28.54 -7.36 -27.31
N LEU A 146 -27.31 -6.90 -27.42
CA LEU A 146 -26.92 -5.63 -28.02
C LEU A 146 -25.74 -5.83 -28.96
N ALA A 147 -25.95 -5.54 -30.24
CA ALA A 147 -24.88 -5.43 -31.21
C ALA A 147 -24.35 -3.98 -31.20
N ILE A 148 -23.03 -3.81 -31.24
CA ILE A 148 -22.33 -2.52 -31.22
C ILE A 148 -21.51 -2.40 -32.49
N GLY A 149 -21.80 -1.36 -33.28
CA GLY A 149 -21.18 -1.06 -34.57
C GLY A 149 -20.12 0.03 -34.48
N ASN A 150 -20.10 0.86 -35.54
CA ASN A 150 -19.14 1.94 -35.69
C ASN A 150 -19.44 3.14 -34.79
N ASP A 151 -18.39 3.92 -34.47
CA ASP A 151 -18.58 5.25 -33.91
C ASP A 151 -19.18 6.19 -34.97
N ASN A 152 -19.95 7.20 -34.51
CA ASN A 152 -20.45 8.21 -35.39
C ASN A 152 -19.29 9.14 -35.86
N PHE A 153 -19.55 9.96 -36.89
CA PHE A 153 -18.51 10.75 -37.55
C PHE A 153 -17.80 11.79 -36.65
N ASP A 154 -18.48 12.28 -35.62
CA ASP A 154 -17.93 13.28 -34.68
C ASP A 154 -17.38 12.66 -33.38
N GLY A 155 -17.49 11.34 -33.20
CA GLY A 155 -17.03 10.62 -32.01
C GLY A 155 -17.86 10.82 -30.76
N SER A 156 -19.01 11.52 -30.85
CA SER A 156 -19.87 11.77 -29.69
C SER A 156 -20.71 10.55 -29.28
N GLY A 157 -20.84 9.57 -30.18
CA GLY A 157 -21.60 8.36 -29.94
C GLY A 157 -21.16 7.18 -30.81
N PHE A 158 -21.85 6.07 -30.65
CA PHE A 158 -21.67 4.86 -31.42
C PHE A 158 -23.02 4.25 -31.78
N TYR A 159 -23.06 3.59 -32.93
CA TYR A 159 -24.26 2.91 -33.39
C TYR A 159 -24.40 1.56 -32.71
N ALA A 160 -25.64 1.24 -32.29
CA ALA A 160 -25.95 -0.02 -31.68
C ALA A 160 -27.34 -0.51 -32.13
N GLN A 161 -27.58 -1.82 -32.01
CA GLN A 161 -28.86 -2.42 -32.32
C GLN A 161 -29.22 -3.46 -31.26
N PRO A 162 -30.30 -3.24 -30.48
CA PRO A 162 -30.94 -4.31 -29.70
C PRO A 162 -31.48 -5.40 -30.63
N GLU A 163 -31.43 -6.67 -30.19
CA GLU A 163 -32.00 -7.78 -30.97
C GLU A 163 -33.47 -7.52 -31.30
N GLY A 164 -33.83 -7.57 -32.58
CA GLY A 164 -35.18 -7.29 -33.08
C GLY A 164 -35.63 -5.81 -32.98
N GLY A 165 -34.73 -4.91 -32.55
CA GLY A 165 -34.99 -3.47 -32.42
C GLY A 165 -34.44 -2.64 -33.56
N GLN A 166 -34.66 -1.33 -33.50
CA GLN A 166 -34.13 -0.34 -34.42
C GLN A 166 -32.69 0.00 -34.14
N VAL A 167 -31.97 0.52 -35.14
CA VAL A 167 -30.62 1.07 -34.95
C VAL A 167 -30.73 2.35 -34.12
N VAL A 168 -29.90 2.46 -33.12
CA VAL A 168 -29.83 3.60 -32.20
C VAL A 168 -28.42 4.20 -32.15
N LEU A 169 -28.32 5.48 -31.84
CA LEU A 169 -27.08 6.15 -31.48
C LEU A 169 -27.04 6.24 -29.94
N LEU A 170 -25.98 5.68 -29.35
CA LEU A 170 -25.68 5.73 -27.94
C LEU A 170 -24.52 6.67 -27.67
N SER A 171 -24.42 7.21 -26.44
CA SER A 171 -23.31 8.12 -26.04
C SER A 171 -21.98 7.39 -25.94
N SER A 172 -20.89 7.97 -26.50
CA SER A 172 -19.54 7.44 -26.38
C SER A 172 -19.07 7.28 -24.93
N ALA A 173 -19.58 8.10 -24.01
CA ALA A 173 -19.28 8.00 -22.56
C ALA A 173 -19.66 6.64 -21.94
N GLN A 174 -20.61 5.92 -22.53
CA GLN A 174 -21.06 4.62 -22.02
C GLN A 174 -20.25 3.45 -22.56
N LYS A 175 -19.47 3.65 -23.64
CA LYS A 175 -18.78 2.57 -24.35
C LYS A 175 -17.79 1.81 -23.47
N GLY A 176 -16.96 2.52 -22.70
CA GLY A 176 -15.96 1.91 -21.81
C GLY A 176 -16.55 1.00 -20.73
N SER A 177 -17.71 1.39 -20.16
CA SER A 177 -18.41 0.58 -19.17
C SER A 177 -19.12 -0.63 -19.77
N LEU A 178 -19.53 -0.56 -21.04
CA LEU A 178 -20.17 -1.67 -21.76
C LEU A 178 -19.16 -2.70 -22.26
N LEU A 179 -17.93 -2.28 -22.56
CA LEU A 179 -16.91 -3.11 -23.18
C LEU A 179 -15.64 -3.17 -22.30
N PRO A 180 -15.74 -3.67 -21.07
CA PRO A 180 -14.55 -3.85 -20.25
C PRO A 180 -13.62 -4.89 -20.89
N SER A 181 -12.31 -4.66 -20.78
CA SER A 181 -11.32 -5.66 -21.23
C SER A 181 -11.31 -6.88 -20.30
N LEU A 182 -10.82 -8.04 -20.80
CA LEU A 182 -10.62 -9.23 -19.98
C LEU A 182 -9.79 -8.93 -18.72
N LEU A 183 -8.73 -8.11 -18.88
CA LEU A 183 -7.86 -7.70 -17.79
C LEU A 183 -8.61 -6.82 -16.74
N ALA A 184 -9.56 -6.00 -17.16
CA ALA A 184 -10.37 -5.19 -16.25
C ALA A 184 -11.40 -6.02 -15.46
N LEU A 185 -11.84 -7.13 -16.04
CA LEU A 185 -12.78 -8.05 -15.41
C LEU A 185 -12.13 -9.05 -14.45
N ARG A 186 -10.85 -9.36 -14.67
CA ARG A 186 -10.11 -10.40 -13.94
C ARG A 186 -9.68 -9.95 -12.56
N ASP A 187 -9.77 -10.82 -11.54
CA ASP A 187 -9.07 -10.61 -10.28
C ASP A 187 -7.55 -10.69 -10.52
N LYS A 188 -6.85 -9.63 -10.20
CA LYS A 188 -5.40 -9.48 -10.41
C LYS A 188 -4.58 -9.87 -9.19
N THR A 189 -5.21 -10.33 -8.14
CA THR A 189 -4.55 -10.70 -6.89
C THR A 189 -3.66 -11.92 -7.11
N LEU A 190 -2.34 -11.73 -6.90
CA LEU A 190 -1.35 -12.79 -7.02
C LEU A 190 -1.09 -13.52 -5.72
N LEU A 191 -1.25 -12.81 -4.60
CA LEU A 191 -1.06 -13.31 -3.25
C LEU A 191 -2.02 -12.61 -2.29
N ARG A 192 -2.54 -13.37 -1.32
CA ARG A 192 -3.36 -12.85 -0.22
C ARG A 192 -3.09 -13.62 1.06
N PHE A 193 -2.71 -12.92 2.11
CA PHE A 193 -2.52 -13.47 3.46
C PHE A 193 -2.63 -12.35 4.50
N ASP A 194 -2.86 -12.70 5.75
CA ASP A 194 -2.78 -11.76 6.86
C ASP A 194 -1.32 -11.63 7.31
N THR A 195 -0.80 -10.41 7.33
CA THR A 195 0.57 -10.15 7.81
C THR A 195 0.75 -10.49 9.29
N ALA A 196 -0.34 -10.54 10.07
CA ALA A 196 -0.31 -10.96 11.45
C ALA A 196 0.05 -12.45 11.62
N GLU A 197 -0.27 -13.28 10.64
CA GLU A 197 0.00 -14.73 10.64
C GLU A 197 1.43 -15.10 10.18
N VAL A 198 2.24 -14.11 9.77
CA VAL A 198 3.57 -14.38 9.26
C VAL A 198 4.53 -14.69 10.40
N LYS A 199 5.13 -15.89 10.36
CA LYS A 199 6.13 -16.38 11.30
C LYS A 199 7.55 -16.09 10.84
N ALA A 200 7.83 -16.28 9.56
CA ALA A 200 9.14 -16.04 8.98
C ALA A 200 9.04 -15.55 7.53
N LEU A 201 10.04 -14.79 7.12
CA LEU A 201 10.24 -14.31 5.76
C LEU A 201 11.67 -14.61 5.32
N GLN A 202 11.82 -15.11 4.10
CA GLN A 202 13.14 -15.30 3.48
C GLN A 202 13.17 -14.55 2.15
N VAL A 203 14.22 -13.77 1.94
CA VAL A 203 14.54 -13.11 0.67
C VAL A 203 15.85 -13.68 0.18
N GLN A 204 15.90 -14.13 -1.07
CA GLN A 204 17.09 -14.60 -1.75
C GLN A 204 17.27 -13.80 -3.03
N LEU A 205 18.38 -13.14 -3.19
CA LEU A 205 18.75 -12.37 -4.37
C LEU A 205 19.75 -13.17 -5.22
N ALA A 206 19.59 -13.15 -6.55
CA ALA A 206 20.47 -13.85 -7.48
C ALA A 206 21.58 -12.91 -7.93
N GLU A 207 22.58 -12.68 -7.08
CA GLU A 207 23.87 -12.07 -7.46
C GLU A 207 24.95 -13.16 -7.58
N ALA A 208 26.22 -12.80 -7.77
CA ALA A 208 27.31 -13.76 -8.02
C ALA A 208 27.43 -14.85 -6.93
N GLU A 209 27.10 -14.51 -5.70
CA GLU A 209 26.85 -15.45 -4.60
C GLU A 209 25.46 -15.11 -4.03
N PRO A 210 24.45 -15.95 -4.17
CA PRO A 210 23.12 -15.64 -3.72
C PRO A 210 23.10 -15.39 -2.21
N GLU A 211 22.82 -14.15 -1.84
CA GLU A 211 22.62 -13.78 -0.45
C GLU A 211 21.22 -14.17 0.01
N VAL A 212 21.16 -14.89 1.12
CA VAL A 212 19.87 -15.26 1.75
C VAL A 212 19.72 -14.47 3.03
N VAL A 213 18.69 -13.64 3.06
CA VAL A 213 18.24 -12.95 4.28
C VAL A 213 17.01 -13.67 4.80
N ARG A 214 17.12 -14.24 6.02
CA ARG A 214 15.99 -14.87 6.69
C ARG A 214 15.65 -14.08 7.94
N LEU A 215 14.39 -13.72 8.06
CA LEU A 215 13.81 -13.01 9.20
C LEU A 215 12.84 -13.92 9.94
N GLN A 216 12.83 -13.78 11.27
CA GLN A 216 11.86 -14.44 12.14
C GLN A 216 11.17 -13.40 13.01
N ARG A 217 9.88 -13.60 13.22
CA ARG A 217 9.10 -12.81 14.17
C ARG A 217 9.41 -13.28 15.58
N GLN A 218 9.61 -12.33 16.49
CA GLN A 218 9.81 -12.59 17.91
C GLN A 218 8.70 -11.95 18.72
N ASP A 219 8.16 -12.69 19.68
CA ASP A 219 7.25 -12.17 20.69
C ASP A 219 8.06 -11.42 21.75
N VAL A 220 7.98 -10.10 21.77
CA VAL A 220 8.57 -9.29 22.83
C VAL A 220 7.48 -8.96 23.83
N ARG A 221 7.46 -9.71 24.94
CA ARG A 221 6.59 -9.41 26.08
C ARG A 221 7.19 -8.26 26.89
N ALA A 222 6.94 -7.03 26.45
CA ALA A 222 7.28 -5.85 27.23
C ALA A 222 6.02 -5.27 27.85
N SER A 223 5.91 -5.32 29.17
CA SER A 223 4.93 -4.57 30.00
C SER A 223 3.45 -4.64 29.54
N GLY A 224 2.94 -5.85 29.23
CA GLY A 224 1.51 -6.05 29.02
C GLY A 224 0.96 -5.68 27.64
N ALA A 225 1.81 -5.22 26.71
CA ALA A 225 1.49 -5.09 25.30
C ALA A 225 2.26 -6.15 24.52
N GLU A 226 1.56 -6.97 23.74
CA GLU A 226 2.19 -7.86 22.78
C GLU A 226 2.80 -7.00 21.67
N HIS A 227 4.12 -6.90 21.67
CA HIS A 227 4.88 -6.26 20.60
C HIS A 227 5.64 -7.34 19.86
N PHE A 228 5.37 -7.44 18.56
CA PHE A 228 6.17 -8.27 17.68
C PHE A 228 7.33 -7.44 17.13
N THR A 229 8.52 -7.99 17.15
CA THR A 229 9.69 -7.42 16.49
C THR A 229 10.27 -8.45 15.53
N TRP A 230 10.93 -7.96 14.49
CA TRP A 230 11.60 -8.80 13.54
C TRP A 230 13.09 -8.92 13.86
N GLN A 231 13.61 -10.14 13.71
CA GLN A 231 15.05 -10.42 13.80
C GLN A 231 15.51 -11.10 12.53
N ILE A 232 16.62 -10.63 11.98
CA ILE A 232 17.37 -11.32 10.94
C ILE A 232 18.13 -12.45 11.63
N VAL A 233 17.93 -13.69 11.13
CA VAL A 233 18.60 -14.89 11.66
C VAL A 233 19.60 -15.49 10.67
N GLN A 234 19.55 -15.05 9.40
CA GLN A 234 20.53 -15.37 8.37
C GLN A 234 20.84 -14.11 7.55
N PRO A 235 22.11 -13.87 7.16
CA PRO A 235 23.30 -14.74 7.32
C PRO A 235 23.80 -14.85 8.76
N ARG A 236 23.40 -13.94 9.64
CA ARG A 236 23.73 -13.92 11.07
C ARG A 236 22.64 -13.19 11.85
N GLU A 237 22.67 -13.30 13.17
CA GLU A 237 21.68 -12.61 14.02
C GLU A 237 21.92 -11.11 14.05
N LEU A 238 20.93 -10.34 13.57
CA LEU A 238 20.91 -8.88 13.53
C LEU A 238 19.50 -8.37 13.84
N PRO A 239 19.37 -7.20 14.48
CA PRO A 239 18.05 -6.55 14.60
C PRO A 239 17.57 -6.12 13.22
N ALA A 240 16.30 -6.39 12.91
CA ALA A 240 15.66 -5.94 11.68
C ALA A 240 15.01 -4.56 11.84
N ASP A 241 14.87 -3.84 10.73
CA ASP A 241 14.04 -2.64 10.66
C ASP A 241 12.57 -3.04 10.48
N ASP A 242 11.80 -2.98 11.57
CA ASP A 242 10.39 -3.39 11.58
C ASP A 242 9.57 -2.67 10.51
N LEU A 243 9.85 -1.38 10.23
CA LEU A 243 9.10 -0.59 9.24
C LEU A 243 9.39 -1.09 7.81
N ASN A 244 10.64 -1.42 7.49
CA ASN A 244 10.99 -1.94 6.17
C ASN A 244 10.45 -3.36 5.97
N VAL A 245 10.48 -4.20 7.01
CA VAL A 245 9.89 -5.54 6.97
C VAL A 245 8.37 -5.45 6.81
N ASP A 246 7.70 -4.57 7.56
CA ASP A 246 6.26 -4.35 7.44
C ASP A 246 5.89 -3.82 6.04
N ARG A 247 6.68 -2.92 5.46
CA ARG A 247 6.49 -2.45 4.09
C ARG A 247 6.58 -3.59 3.08
N LEU A 248 7.59 -4.45 3.20
CA LEU A 248 7.79 -5.63 2.36
C LEU A 248 6.61 -6.61 2.48
N LEU A 249 6.20 -6.95 3.70
CA LEU A 249 5.09 -7.85 3.97
C LEU A 249 3.74 -7.28 3.49
N ASN A 250 3.50 -6.00 3.71
CA ASN A 250 2.29 -5.33 3.21
C ASN A 250 2.24 -5.30 1.69
N THR A 251 3.39 -5.14 1.01
CA THR A 251 3.48 -5.22 -0.45
C THR A 251 3.17 -6.63 -0.93
N LEU A 252 3.75 -7.65 -0.31
CA LEU A 252 3.51 -9.06 -0.63
C LEU A 252 2.05 -9.47 -0.40
N SER A 253 1.45 -9.08 0.73
CA SER A 253 0.09 -9.47 1.11
C SER A 253 -1.01 -8.92 0.19
N ARG A 254 -0.68 -7.88 -0.59
CA ARG A 254 -1.59 -7.21 -1.54
C ARG A 254 -1.05 -7.22 -2.97
N LEU A 255 -0.22 -8.21 -3.29
CA LEU A 255 0.45 -8.28 -4.58
C LEU A 255 -0.56 -8.46 -5.71
N GLN A 256 -0.57 -7.54 -6.66
CA GLN A 256 -1.46 -7.53 -7.82
C GLN A 256 -0.67 -7.47 -9.12
N ALA A 257 -1.16 -8.19 -10.12
CA ALA A 257 -0.61 -8.15 -11.46
C ALA A 257 -0.94 -6.83 -12.19
N VAL A 258 -0.01 -6.38 -13.01
CA VAL A 258 -0.27 -5.37 -14.05
C VAL A 258 -0.88 -6.06 -15.26
N GLU A 259 -0.23 -7.12 -15.75
CA GLU A 259 -0.62 -7.93 -16.91
C GLU A 259 -0.35 -9.41 -16.65
N PHE A 260 -0.88 -10.26 -17.55
CA PHE A 260 -0.66 -11.72 -17.56
C PHE A 260 -0.13 -12.16 -18.93
N PRO A 261 1.19 -12.14 -19.13
CA PRO A 261 1.82 -12.56 -20.40
C PRO A 261 1.58 -14.02 -20.77
N ALA A 262 1.40 -14.91 -19.78
CA ALA A 262 1.06 -16.31 -20.00
C ALA A 262 0.09 -16.80 -18.90
N GLU A 263 -0.88 -17.65 -19.31
CA GLU A 263 -1.88 -18.18 -18.37
C GLU A 263 -1.38 -19.39 -17.58
N THR A 264 -0.25 -19.97 -18.00
CA THR A 264 0.39 -21.11 -17.34
C THR A 264 1.87 -20.82 -17.08
N LYS A 265 2.51 -21.69 -16.29
CA LYS A 265 3.95 -21.64 -16.00
C LYS A 265 4.75 -22.69 -16.78
N ASP A 266 4.26 -23.11 -17.93
CA ASP A 266 4.86 -24.19 -18.71
C ASP A 266 6.20 -23.77 -19.34
N GLU A 267 6.33 -22.50 -19.72
CA GLU A 267 7.56 -21.93 -20.28
C GLU A 267 8.00 -20.72 -19.45
N LEU A 268 9.07 -20.87 -18.67
CA LEU A 268 9.58 -19.83 -17.78
C LEU A 268 10.81 -19.11 -18.34
N ALA A 269 11.54 -19.74 -19.28
CA ALA A 269 12.76 -19.18 -19.86
C ALA A 269 12.57 -17.79 -20.51
N PRO A 270 11.50 -17.52 -21.31
CA PRO A 270 11.29 -16.21 -21.94
C PRO A 270 11.11 -15.06 -20.96
N TYR A 271 10.75 -15.38 -19.71
CA TYR A 271 10.45 -14.42 -18.65
C TYR A 271 11.60 -14.30 -17.63
N GLY A 272 12.73 -15.02 -17.82
CA GLY A 272 13.84 -15.06 -16.86
C GLY A 272 13.49 -15.74 -15.53
N LEU A 273 12.43 -16.54 -15.49
CA LEU A 273 11.89 -17.17 -14.29
C LEU A 273 12.47 -18.58 -14.01
N GLU A 274 13.25 -19.15 -14.91
CA GLU A 274 14.07 -20.34 -14.63
C GLU A 274 15.21 -20.02 -13.66
N GLN A 275 15.81 -18.83 -13.83
CA GLN A 275 16.81 -18.26 -12.96
C GLN A 275 16.34 -16.87 -12.49
N PRO A 276 15.40 -16.81 -11.53
CA PRO A 276 14.84 -15.57 -11.10
C PRO A 276 15.83 -14.68 -10.38
N SER A 277 15.70 -13.36 -10.57
CA SER A 277 16.55 -12.34 -9.92
C SER A 277 16.34 -12.28 -8.40
N ALA A 278 15.14 -12.65 -7.94
CA ALA A 278 14.84 -12.77 -6.52
C ALA A 278 13.84 -13.90 -6.26
N ARG A 279 13.94 -14.53 -5.10
CA ARG A 279 12.96 -15.47 -4.55
C ARG A 279 12.58 -15.05 -3.14
N LEU A 280 11.28 -14.97 -2.88
CA LEU A 280 10.76 -14.71 -1.55
C LEU A 280 9.95 -15.90 -1.07
N THR A 281 10.08 -16.20 0.21
CA THR A 281 9.32 -17.27 0.87
C THR A 281 8.74 -16.72 2.16
N VAL A 282 7.42 -16.77 2.29
CA VAL A 282 6.68 -16.36 3.50
C VAL A 282 6.16 -17.61 4.18
N GLU A 283 6.50 -17.81 5.45
CA GLU A 283 6.02 -18.91 6.29
C GLU A 283 4.93 -18.39 7.22
N LEU A 284 3.73 -18.97 7.16
CA LEU A 284 2.60 -18.63 8.03
C LEU A 284 2.57 -19.55 9.26
N GLU A 285 1.86 -19.13 10.31
CA GLU A 285 1.77 -19.85 11.58
C GLU A 285 1.25 -21.30 11.42
N GLU A 286 0.29 -21.52 10.52
CA GLU A 286 -0.28 -22.84 10.23
C GLU A 286 0.64 -23.76 9.40
N GLY A 287 1.86 -23.33 9.10
CA GLY A 287 2.83 -24.08 8.29
C GLY A 287 2.64 -23.96 6.78
N LYS A 288 1.69 -23.14 6.33
CA LYS A 288 1.55 -22.78 4.92
C LYS A 288 2.74 -21.94 4.47
N THR A 289 3.28 -22.26 3.29
CA THR A 289 4.40 -21.53 2.70
C THR A 289 3.98 -20.90 1.39
N LEU A 290 4.15 -19.60 1.27
CA LEU A 290 3.89 -18.82 0.08
C LEU A 290 5.22 -18.46 -0.59
N LYS A 291 5.27 -18.55 -1.93
CA LYS A 291 6.50 -18.30 -2.70
C LYS A 291 6.24 -17.30 -3.81
N VAL A 292 7.20 -16.41 -4.01
CA VAL A 292 7.25 -15.45 -5.12
C VAL A 292 8.61 -15.56 -5.79
N ALA A 293 8.65 -15.52 -7.11
CA ALA A 293 9.88 -15.44 -7.86
C ALA A 293 9.80 -14.31 -8.88
N LEU A 294 10.81 -13.46 -8.94
CA LEU A 294 10.93 -12.32 -9.85
C LEU A 294 11.89 -12.68 -10.98
N GLY A 295 11.43 -12.53 -12.21
CA GLY A 295 12.19 -12.78 -13.41
C GLY A 295 12.90 -11.54 -13.97
N SER A 296 13.00 -11.48 -15.31
CA SER A 296 13.59 -10.36 -16.03
C SER A 296 12.68 -9.14 -16.04
N GLU A 297 13.27 -7.97 -16.25
CA GLU A 297 12.57 -6.70 -16.44
C GLU A 297 12.42 -6.39 -17.92
N LYS A 298 11.26 -5.85 -18.29
CA LYS A 298 10.96 -5.38 -19.65
C LYS A 298 9.94 -4.23 -19.58
N ASP A 299 10.21 -3.15 -20.29
CA ASP A 299 9.30 -2.00 -20.46
C ASP A 299 8.77 -1.41 -19.11
N GLY A 300 9.61 -1.37 -18.07
CA GLY A 300 9.25 -0.87 -16.73
C GLY A 300 8.39 -1.85 -15.92
N GLN A 301 8.32 -3.10 -16.34
CA GLN A 301 7.64 -4.18 -15.62
C GLN A 301 8.57 -5.37 -15.41
N VAL A 302 8.38 -6.08 -14.30
CA VAL A 302 9.13 -7.27 -13.91
C VAL A 302 8.22 -8.48 -13.96
N TYR A 303 8.64 -9.54 -14.62
CA TYR A 303 7.89 -10.79 -14.63
C TYR A 303 7.91 -11.46 -13.27
N VAL A 304 6.78 -12.06 -12.89
CA VAL A 304 6.59 -12.66 -11.57
C VAL A 304 5.75 -13.93 -11.67
N ILE A 305 6.08 -14.91 -10.82
CA ILE A 305 5.22 -16.04 -10.50
C ILE A 305 5.06 -16.15 -8.99
N THR A 306 3.90 -16.65 -8.55
CA THR A 306 3.63 -16.94 -7.15
C THR A 306 3.14 -18.37 -6.96
N SER A 307 3.17 -18.91 -5.73
CA SER A 307 2.64 -20.26 -5.44
C SER A 307 1.13 -20.34 -5.58
N GLU A 308 0.41 -19.24 -5.39
CA GLU A 308 -1.05 -19.23 -5.32
C GLU A 308 -1.74 -18.94 -6.67
N HIS A 309 -1.01 -18.40 -7.65
CA HIS A 309 -1.59 -18.06 -8.95
C HIS A 309 -0.95 -18.88 -10.08
N PRO A 310 -1.74 -19.47 -11.02
CA PRO A 310 -1.22 -20.38 -12.08
C PRO A 310 -0.45 -19.64 -13.18
N ALA A 311 -0.74 -18.37 -13.44
CA ALA A 311 -0.21 -17.61 -14.57
C ALA A 311 1.18 -17.01 -14.29
N VAL A 312 1.89 -16.65 -15.35
CA VAL A 312 2.98 -15.68 -15.32
C VAL A 312 2.34 -14.29 -15.35
N ALA A 313 2.73 -13.42 -14.43
CA ALA A 313 2.23 -12.05 -14.35
C ALA A 313 3.38 -11.04 -14.44
N THR A 314 3.06 -9.75 -14.49
CA THR A 314 4.03 -8.66 -14.37
C THR A 314 3.69 -7.78 -13.18
N LEU A 315 4.72 -7.17 -12.59
CA LEU A 315 4.64 -6.13 -11.57
C LEU A 315 5.27 -4.85 -12.11
N LEU A 316 4.90 -3.69 -11.57
CA LEU A 316 5.69 -2.48 -11.78
C LEU A 316 7.09 -2.66 -11.18
N THR A 317 8.12 -2.11 -11.83
CA THR A 317 9.52 -2.13 -11.32
C THR A 317 9.59 -1.62 -9.89
N SER A 318 8.91 -0.52 -9.58
CA SER A 318 8.87 0.04 -8.21
C SER A 318 8.31 -0.92 -7.14
N THR A 319 7.39 -1.81 -7.52
CA THR A 319 6.89 -2.87 -6.63
C THR A 319 7.92 -3.97 -6.48
N ALA A 320 8.55 -4.39 -7.59
CA ALA A 320 9.58 -5.41 -7.60
C ALA A 320 10.83 -4.99 -6.80
N ASP A 321 11.19 -3.70 -6.81
CA ASP A 321 12.31 -3.17 -6.04
C ASP A 321 12.08 -3.34 -4.53
N ILE A 322 10.85 -3.10 -4.04
CA ILE A 322 10.51 -3.38 -2.64
C ILE A 322 10.68 -4.88 -2.31
N LEU A 323 10.35 -5.76 -3.26
CA LEU A 323 10.50 -7.21 -3.07
C LEU A 323 11.95 -7.70 -3.17
N ARG A 324 12.86 -6.88 -3.70
CA ARG A 324 14.31 -7.14 -3.78
C ARG A 324 15.08 -6.54 -2.63
N SER A 325 14.41 -6.19 -1.51
CA SER A 325 15.09 -5.63 -0.33
C SER A 325 16.22 -6.55 0.14
N ASP A 326 17.40 -6.00 0.20
CA ASP A 326 18.63 -6.70 0.63
C ASP A 326 18.84 -6.66 2.17
N LEU A 327 19.98 -7.17 2.63
CA LEU A 327 20.32 -7.19 4.04
C LEU A 327 20.38 -5.79 4.64
N GLU A 328 20.99 -4.83 3.94
CA GLU A 328 21.16 -3.48 4.45
C GLU A 328 19.84 -2.72 4.55
N GLU A 329 18.93 -2.93 3.61
CA GLU A 329 17.58 -2.34 3.67
C GLU A 329 16.71 -2.94 4.79
N LEU A 330 16.90 -4.23 5.09
CA LEU A 330 16.10 -4.94 6.11
C LEU A 330 16.71 -4.84 7.51
N ARG A 331 17.96 -4.43 7.64
CA ARG A 331 18.68 -4.29 8.91
C ARG A 331 18.27 -3.00 9.62
N ASP A 332 18.22 -3.03 10.96
CA ASP A 332 18.05 -1.82 11.77
C ASP A 332 19.33 -0.97 11.81
N HIS A 333 19.25 0.21 11.23
CA HIS A 333 20.34 1.19 11.23
C HIS A 333 20.40 2.07 12.48
N ARG A 334 19.47 1.94 13.43
CA ARG A 334 19.50 2.71 14.69
C ARG A 334 20.65 2.24 15.56
N ILE A 335 21.43 3.21 16.07
CA ILE A 335 22.52 2.89 17.00
C ILE A 335 22.01 2.50 18.40
N ALA A 336 20.78 2.94 18.73
CA ALA A 336 20.11 2.61 19.99
C ALA A 336 18.58 2.54 19.81
N ARG A 337 17.95 1.71 20.64
CA ARG A 337 16.48 1.68 20.88
C ARG A 337 16.28 1.83 22.36
N LEU A 338 16.04 3.07 22.82
CA LEU A 338 15.93 3.42 24.23
C LEU A 338 14.53 3.89 24.57
N ASN A 339 13.91 3.23 25.55
CA ASN A 339 12.71 3.73 26.20
C ASN A 339 13.10 4.30 27.56
N ALA A 340 13.05 5.64 27.70
CA ALA A 340 13.43 6.33 28.94
C ALA A 340 12.67 5.82 30.18
N ASN A 341 11.43 5.35 30.01
CA ASN A 341 10.61 4.81 31.12
C ASN A 341 11.11 3.45 31.62
N GLN A 342 11.90 2.71 30.82
CA GLN A 342 12.46 1.40 31.18
C GLN A 342 13.89 1.48 31.71
N VAL A 343 14.55 2.66 31.59
CA VAL A 343 15.91 2.89 32.07
C VAL A 343 15.87 3.25 33.56
N GLY A 344 16.68 2.55 34.35
CA GLY A 344 16.83 2.75 35.78
C GLY A 344 18.06 3.57 36.17
N GLN A 345 19.11 3.57 35.32
CA GLN A 345 20.32 4.36 35.53
C GLN A 345 20.97 4.70 34.19
N VAL A 346 21.53 5.91 34.10
CA VAL A 346 22.33 6.37 32.97
C VAL A 346 23.70 6.78 33.45
N THR A 347 24.75 6.23 32.87
CA THR A 347 26.13 6.64 33.12
C THR A 347 26.71 7.24 31.85
N LEU A 348 27.22 8.47 31.96
CA LEU A 348 27.85 9.22 30.89
C LEU A 348 29.33 9.42 31.23
N GLU A 349 30.21 9.12 30.28
CA GLU A 349 31.65 9.31 30.39
C GLU A 349 32.16 10.04 29.16
N SER A 350 32.94 11.12 29.35
CA SER A 350 33.62 11.88 28.31
C SER A 350 34.92 12.47 28.89
N GLN A 351 36.04 12.35 28.17
CA GLN A 351 37.34 12.96 28.51
C GLN A 351 37.81 12.70 29.95
N GLY A 352 37.47 11.53 30.52
CA GLY A 352 37.82 11.13 31.88
C GLY A 352 36.86 11.65 32.96
N GLU A 353 35.89 12.48 32.62
CA GLU A 353 34.80 12.86 33.52
C GLU A 353 33.65 11.85 33.41
N LYS A 354 32.98 11.61 34.56
CA LYS A 354 31.92 10.63 34.67
C LYS A 354 30.76 11.17 35.52
N VAL A 355 29.52 10.96 35.07
CA VAL A 355 28.33 11.23 35.85
C VAL A 355 27.38 10.04 35.78
N THR A 356 26.76 9.73 36.91
CA THR A 356 25.70 8.72 37.02
C THR A 356 24.41 9.42 37.39
N LEU A 357 23.35 9.15 36.63
CA LEU A 357 22.04 9.76 36.77
C LEU A 357 20.98 8.68 37.00
N THR A 358 20.07 8.92 37.97
CA THR A 358 18.95 8.03 38.27
C THR A 358 17.63 8.77 38.10
N PRO A 359 16.54 8.07 37.74
CA PRO A 359 15.25 8.71 37.54
C PRO A 359 14.69 9.19 38.89
N ARG A 360 14.24 10.43 38.94
CA ARG A 360 13.57 11.01 40.07
C ARG A 360 12.06 10.68 40.07
N PRO A 361 11.44 10.41 41.23
CA PRO A 361 10.00 10.25 41.32
C PRO A 361 9.29 11.47 40.70
N SER A 362 8.38 11.25 39.76
CA SER A 362 7.55 12.32 39.20
C SER A 362 6.70 12.99 40.27
N GLU A 363 6.64 14.31 40.28
CA GLU A 363 5.66 15.03 41.11
C GLU A 363 4.26 14.67 40.62
N LYS A 364 3.27 14.57 41.55
CA LYS A 364 1.90 14.20 41.22
C LYS A 364 1.37 15.10 40.11
N GLY A 365 1.15 14.51 38.91
CA GLY A 365 0.57 15.18 37.74
C GLY A 365 1.57 15.61 36.66
N SER A 366 2.88 15.41 36.83
CA SER A 366 3.88 15.62 35.79
C SER A 366 4.10 14.33 34.98
N LEU A 367 4.04 14.43 33.64
CA LEU A 367 4.42 13.37 32.69
C LEU A 367 5.91 13.40 32.36
N GLU A 368 6.64 14.43 32.83
CA GLU A 368 8.06 14.60 32.52
C GLU A 368 8.92 13.73 33.43
N LEU A 369 9.75 12.89 32.82
CA LEU A 369 10.76 12.12 33.53
C LEU A 369 11.96 13.03 33.81
N ARG A 370 12.30 13.22 35.08
CA ARG A 370 13.47 13.97 35.52
C ARG A 370 14.54 13.02 36.07
N TRP A 371 15.80 13.39 35.89
CA TRP A 371 16.95 12.62 36.35
C TRP A 371 17.71 13.41 37.36
N GLU A 372 18.41 12.76 38.26
CA GLU A 372 19.17 13.39 39.31
C GLU A 372 20.53 12.68 39.48
N ASN A 373 21.57 13.47 39.68
CA ASN A 373 22.86 12.94 40.15
C ASN A 373 22.74 12.67 41.67
N PRO A 374 22.87 11.40 42.11
CA PRO A 374 22.82 11.06 43.55
C PRO A 374 23.88 11.79 44.38
N GLU A 375 25.00 12.18 43.79
CA GLU A 375 26.09 12.91 44.47
C GLU A 375 25.80 14.44 44.59
N ARG A 376 24.84 14.94 43.79
CA ARG A 376 24.40 16.35 43.80
C ARG A 376 22.86 16.44 43.89
N PRO A 377 22.26 16.05 45.00
CA PRO A 377 20.82 16.01 45.14
C PRO A 377 20.20 17.41 45.04
N GLY A 378 19.01 17.51 44.45
CA GLY A 378 18.26 18.76 44.33
C GLY A 378 18.50 19.50 42.99
N GLN A 379 19.30 18.98 42.10
CA GLN A 379 19.52 19.52 40.73
C GLN A 379 19.01 18.54 39.67
N PRO A 380 17.70 18.59 39.33
CA PRO A 380 17.15 17.72 38.32
C PRO A 380 17.70 18.06 36.92
N VAL A 381 18.00 17.01 36.18
CA VAL A 381 18.54 17.08 34.79
C VAL A 381 17.51 16.48 33.84
N ASP A 382 17.37 17.05 32.67
CA ASP A 382 16.54 16.51 31.59
C ASP A 382 17.45 15.76 30.59
N LEU A 383 17.11 14.48 30.33
CA LEU A 383 17.79 13.64 29.35
C LEU A 383 16.96 13.46 28.06
N GLY A 384 15.84 14.19 27.91
CA GLY A 384 14.95 14.03 26.76
C GLY A 384 15.65 14.23 25.44
N SER A 385 16.48 15.28 25.33
CA SER A 385 17.27 15.56 24.13
C SER A 385 18.28 14.44 23.83
N LEU A 386 18.96 13.90 24.83
CA LEU A 386 19.92 12.80 24.65
C LEU A 386 19.21 11.53 24.17
N PHE A 387 18.12 11.12 24.80
CA PHE A 387 17.33 9.97 24.37
C PHE A 387 16.79 10.14 22.96
N SER A 388 16.27 11.31 22.62
CA SER A 388 15.77 11.63 21.29
C SER A 388 16.87 11.55 20.23
N SER A 389 18.04 12.15 20.51
CA SER A 389 19.18 12.14 19.59
C SER A 389 19.73 10.73 19.35
N LEU A 390 19.86 9.92 20.40
CA LEU A 390 20.32 8.53 20.30
C LEU A 390 19.32 7.65 19.51
N ASN A 391 18.03 7.78 19.77
CA ASN A 391 16.98 7.04 19.04
C ASN A 391 16.85 7.50 17.58
N ALA A 392 17.19 8.76 17.29
CA ALA A 392 17.18 9.31 15.93
C ALA A 392 18.45 8.95 15.14
N ALA A 393 19.55 8.74 15.81
CA ALA A 393 20.85 8.46 15.17
C ALA A 393 20.81 7.14 14.37
N ARG A 394 21.33 7.20 13.14
CA ARG A 394 21.36 6.07 12.20
C ARG A 394 22.79 5.83 11.72
N ALA A 395 23.16 4.57 11.63
CA ALA A 395 24.36 4.15 10.91
C ALA A 395 24.19 4.46 9.42
N LYS A 396 25.23 4.99 8.81
CA LYS A 396 25.34 5.11 7.35
C LYS A 396 25.84 3.81 6.72
N GLU A 397 26.73 3.16 7.43
CA GLU A 397 27.31 1.86 7.08
C GLU A 397 27.69 1.11 8.37
N PHE A 398 27.91 -0.17 8.24
CA PHE A 398 28.42 -1.00 9.30
C PHE A 398 29.77 -1.60 8.87
N VAL A 399 30.71 -1.64 9.79
CA VAL A 399 31.98 -2.33 9.60
C VAL A 399 32.06 -3.50 10.58
N GLU A 400 32.81 -4.53 10.19
CA GLU A 400 32.98 -5.69 11.06
C GLU A 400 33.70 -5.31 12.34
N GLN A 401 33.47 -6.05 13.40
CA GLN A 401 34.16 -5.85 14.68
C GLN A 401 35.67 -5.98 14.58
N ALA A 402 36.18 -6.73 13.61
CA ALA A 402 37.60 -6.93 13.34
C ALA A 402 38.25 -5.79 12.53
N ASP A 403 37.50 -4.76 12.11
CA ASP A 403 38.06 -3.62 11.38
C ASP A 403 39.14 -2.92 12.22
N ALA A 404 40.37 -2.89 11.68
CA ALA A 404 41.54 -2.43 12.41
C ALA A 404 41.53 -0.92 12.71
N GLU A 405 40.90 -0.11 11.84
CA GLU A 405 40.79 1.32 12.05
C GLU A 405 39.74 1.62 13.14
N ALA A 406 38.56 1.01 13.02
CA ALA A 406 37.49 1.14 14.03
C ALA A 406 37.97 0.70 15.42
N GLN A 407 38.64 -0.44 15.51
CA GLN A 407 39.20 -0.95 16.76
C GLN A 407 40.23 0.01 17.37
N ARG A 408 41.15 0.53 16.55
CA ARG A 408 42.15 1.50 17.00
C ARG A 408 41.50 2.77 17.54
N VAL A 409 40.49 3.29 16.85
CA VAL A 409 39.78 4.53 17.24
C VAL A 409 38.99 4.29 18.51
N LEU A 410 38.22 3.20 18.60
CA LEU A 410 37.42 2.85 19.76
C LEU A 410 38.22 2.36 20.98
N SER A 411 39.55 2.12 20.85
CA SER A 411 40.43 1.77 22.01
C SER A 411 40.62 2.95 22.97
N ASP A 412 40.48 4.18 22.49
CA ASP A 412 40.49 5.42 23.29
C ASP A 412 39.23 6.25 22.95
N PRO A 413 38.10 5.89 23.52
CA PRO A 413 36.83 6.47 23.12
C PRO A 413 36.59 7.89 23.67
N ASP A 414 36.01 8.75 22.83
CA ASP A 414 35.61 10.09 23.23
C ASP A 414 34.39 10.06 24.18
N LEU A 415 33.45 9.12 23.93
CA LEU A 415 32.23 8.97 24.73
C LEU A 415 32.00 7.51 25.10
N ARG A 416 31.56 7.27 26.31
CA ARG A 416 30.96 6.00 26.75
C ARG A 416 29.64 6.26 27.47
N LEU A 417 28.55 5.69 26.95
CA LEU A 417 27.20 5.86 27.46
C LEU A 417 26.67 4.49 27.88
N THR A 418 26.27 4.34 29.15
CA THR A 418 25.72 3.09 29.66
C THR A 418 24.31 3.34 30.19
N PHE A 419 23.35 2.53 29.74
CA PHE A 419 21.95 2.56 30.13
C PHE A 419 21.61 1.24 30.81
N GLU A 420 21.41 1.28 32.13
CA GLU A 420 20.97 0.12 32.89
C GLU A 420 19.45 0.08 32.96
N PRO A 421 18.80 -1.06 32.65
CA PRO A 421 17.36 -1.18 32.74
C PRO A 421 16.88 -1.10 34.20
N LYS A 422 15.60 -0.80 34.40
CA LYS A 422 14.95 -0.98 35.69
C LYS A 422 14.90 -2.46 36.07
N PRO A 423 14.84 -2.81 37.38
CA PRO A 423 14.84 -4.20 37.84
C PRO A 423 13.69 -5.06 37.31
N ASP A 424 12.59 -4.42 36.90
CA ASP A 424 11.39 -5.04 36.32
C ASP A 424 11.43 -5.14 34.79
N ALA A 425 12.43 -4.56 34.14
CA ALA A 425 12.63 -4.66 32.69
C ALA A 425 13.56 -5.84 32.38
N GLU A 426 13.02 -6.86 31.72
CA GLU A 426 13.77 -8.03 31.25
C GLU A 426 14.67 -7.66 30.04
N GLN A 427 15.65 -6.78 30.24
CA GLN A 427 16.57 -6.33 29.19
C GLN A 427 18.00 -6.29 29.72
N ASP A 428 18.98 -6.60 28.85
CA ASP A 428 20.39 -6.41 29.15
C ASP A 428 20.77 -4.92 29.12
N PRO A 429 21.79 -4.51 29.91
CA PRO A 429 22.35 -3.17 29.83
C PRO A 429 22.81 -2.82 28.41
N LEU A 430 22.56 -1.58 27.97
CA LEU A 430 23.09 -1.06 26.72
C LEU A 430 24.31 -0.19 27.02
N THR A 431 25.46 -0.54 26.43
CA THR A 431 26.65 0.31 26.41
C THR A 431 26.95 0.73 24.97
N LEU A 432 27.07 2.04 24.77
CA LEU A 432 27.53 2.63 23.51
C LEU A 432 28.90 3.25 23.74
N THR A 433 29.88 2.84 22.94
CA THR A 433 31.23 3.40 22.91
C THR A 433 31.40 4.14 21.59
N LEU A 434 31.70 5.44 21.65
CA LEU A 434 31.78 6.30 20.47
C LEU A 434 33.13 6.97 20.39
N ALA A 435 33.66 7.06 19.18
CA ALA A 435 34.92 7.78 18.92
C ALA A 435 34.94 8.31 17.48
N ALA A 436 35.54 9.50 17.31
CA ALA A 436 35.65 10.13 15.99
C ALA A 436 37.08 10.08 15.44
N SER A 437 37.18 9.91 14.13
CA SER A 437 38.48 9.98 13.41
C SER A 437 38.24 10.59 12.01
N GLY A 438 38.85 11.73 11.78
CA GLY A 438 38.69 12.47 10.52
C GLY A 438 37.23 12.89 10.26
N LEU A 439 36.63 12.36 9.22
CA LEU A 439 35.23 12.66 8.85
C LEU A 439 34.22 11.58 9.28
N ARG A 440 34.70 10.53 9.99
CA ARG A 440 33.91 9.39 10.42
C ARG A 440 33.79 9.36 11.94
N ALA A 441 32.67 8.89 12.44
CA ALA A 441 32.51 8.54 13.83
C ALA A 441 31.99 7.10 13.95
N TYR A 442 32.66 6.33 14.82
CA TYR A 442 32.39 4.92 15.04
C TYR A 442 31.60 4.74 16.33
N VAL A 443 30.63 3.85 16.29
CA VAL A 443 29.79 3.50 17.45
C VAL A 443 29.77 2.00 17.62
N GLN A 444 30.32 1.53 18.73
CA GLN A 444 30.18 0.14 19.16
C GLN A 444 29.05 0.03 20.17
N SER A 445 28.07 -0.83 19.89
CA SER A 445 26.96 -1.12 20.78
C SER A 445 27.12 -2.50 21.41
N SER A 446 26.84 -2.65 22.71
CA SER A 446 26.84 -3.97 23.37
C SER A 446 25.74 -4.91 22.86
N ARG A 447 24.75 -4.39 22.13
CA ARG A 447 23.60 -5.15 21.58
C ARG A 447 23.71 -5.43 20.08
N GLN A 448 24.77 -4.97 19.41
CA GLN A 448 25.00 -5.20 17.98
C GLN A 448 26.37 -5.79 17.74
N PRO A 449 26.48 -6.78 16.84
CA PRO A 449 27.78 -7.43 16.56
C PRO A 449 28.72 -6.55 15.74
N ASP A 450 28.21 -5.56 14.99
CA ASP A 450 28.98 -4.69 14.12
C ASP A 450 29.16 -3.31 14.71
N ILE A 451 30.20 -2.63 14.23
CA ILE A 451 30.48 -1.24 14.55
C ILE A 451 29.72 -0.36 13.54
N ALA A 452 28.84 0.49 14.03
CA ALA A 452 28.13 1.46 13.20
C ALA A 452 29.03 2.66 12.89
N VAL A 453 28.98 3.14 11.65
CA VAL A 453 29.58 4.42 11.25
C VAL A 453 28.48 5.44 11.11
N ILE A 454 28.58 6.54 11.86
CA ILE A 454 27.59 7.63 11.85
C ILE A 454 28.17 8.90 11.26
N GLU A 455 27.32 9.86 10.93
CA GLU A 455 27.77 11.20 10.52
C GLU A 455 28.51 11.90 11.67
N LEU A 456 29.61 12.58 11.34
CA LEU A 456 30.36 13.37 12.30
C LEU A 456 29.49 14.46 12.96
N SER A 457 28.54 15.03 12.23
CA SER A 457 27.58 16.02 12.77
C SER A 457 26.71 15.43 13.87
N THR A 458 26.26 14.18 13.71
CA THR A 458 25.49 13.44 14.73
C THR A 458 26.35 13.18 15.96
N PHE A 459 27.59 12.73 15.77
CA PHE A 459 28.55 12.54 16.86
C PHE A 459 28.80 13.83 17.64
N ASN A 460 29.13 14.96 16.95
CA ASN A 460 29.38 16.23 17.58
C ASN A 460 28.17 16.74 18.39
N SER A 461 26.97 16.50 17.90
CA SER A 461 25.73 16.85 18.63
C SER A 461 25.58 16.04 19.92
N LEU A 462 25.86 14.73 19.85
CA LEU A 462 25.86 13.85 21.05
C LEU A 462 26.94 14.24 22.05
N GLU A 463 28.16 14.51 21.57
CA GLU A 463 29.27 14.95 22.42
C GLU A 463 28.96 16.25 23.12
N THR A 464 28.44 17.26 22.41
CA THR A 464 28.02 18.53 22.99
C THR A 464 26.98 18.35 24.09
N GLU A 465 25.98 17.50 23.83
CA GLU A 465 24.92 17.21 24.79
C GLU A 465 25.45 16.48 26.03
N VAL A 466 26.32 15.48 25.83
CA VAL A 466 26.94 14.74 26.95
C VAL A 466 27.82 15.67 27.80
N ASN A 467 28.66 16.52 27.20
CA ASN A 467 29.50 17.49 27.91
C ASN A 467 28.67 18.49 28.71
N ARG A 468 27.56 19.00 28.11
CA ARG A 468 26.58 19.86 28.83
C ARG A 468 26.03 19.19 30.09
N LEU A 469 25.70 17.89 30.00
CA LEU A 469 25.16 17.10 31.11
C LEU A 469 26.23 16.84 32.20
N LEU A 470 27.50 16.62 31.82
CA LEU A 470 28.62 16.48 32.75
C LEU A 470 28.89 17.76 33.54
N GLU A 471 28.83 18.92 32.89
CA GLU A 471 29.01 20.23 33.51
C GLU A 471 27.83 20.63 34.42
N GLY A 472 26.69 19.93 34.33
CA GLY A 472 25.48 20.22 35.12
C GLY A 472 24.75 21.48 34.71
N GLN A 473 24.93 21.95 33.46
CA GLN A 473 24.26 23.14 32.94
C GLN A 473 22.81 22.86 32.55
N PRO A 474 21.86 23.77 32.85
CA PRO A 474 20.49 23.64 32.38
C PRO A 474 20.39 23.80 30.86
N GLU A 475 19.36 23.18 30.25
CA GLU A 475 19.07 23.35 28.80
C GLU A 475 19.10 24.83 28.37
N SER A 476 19.76 25.13 27.26
CA SER A 476 19.66 26.45 26.65
C SER A 476 18.24 26.64 26.09
N LYS A 477 17.53 27.68 26.54
CA LYS A 477 16.15 28.01 26.15
C LYS A 477 15.99 28.45 24.67
N ASP A 478 16.98 28.26 23.82
CA ASP A 478 16.98 28.73 22.41
C ASP A 478 16.39 27.78 21.37
N SER A 479 15.83 26.63 21.81
CA SER A 479 15.01 25.77 20.93
C SER A 479 13.51 25.93 21.20
N ALA A 480 13.01 27.17 21.13
CA ALA A 480 11.57 27.41 21.10
C ALA A 480 11.01 26.89 19.76
N PRO A 481 9.93 26.11 19.74
CA PRO A 481 9.28 25.73 18.51
C PRO A 481 8.83 27.00 17.78
N LEU A 482 9.13 27.10 16.48
CA LEU A 482 8.63 28.15 15.59
C LEU A 482 7.11 28.26 15.74
N THR A 483 6.66 29.22 16.52
CA THR A 483 5.25 29.60 16.59
C THR A 483 4.83 30.09 15.20
N ARG A 484 3.86 29.41 14.59
CA ARG A 484 3.20 29.91 13.39
C ARG A 484 2.68 31.32 13.67
N PRO A 485 2.93 32.30 12.79
CA PRO A 485 2.29 33.60 12.92
C PRO A 485 0.79 33.47 12.75
N ASP A 486 0.02 34.08 13.65
CA ASP A 486 -1.43 34.20 13.59
C ASP A 486 -1.87 34.83 12.25
N PRO A 487 -2.94 34.28 11.62
CA PRO A 487 -3.48 34.91 10.43
C PRO A 487 -4.08 36.30 10.79
N THR A 488 -3.49 37.34 10.30
CA THR A 488 -4.06 38.71 10.33
C THR A 488 -5.45 38.71 9.68
N PRO A 489 -6.46 39.30 10.29
CA PRO A 489 -7.75 39.50 9.64
C PRO A 489 -7.60 40.55 8.54
N SER A 490 -7.95 40.18 7.32
CA SER A 490 -8.06 41.10 6.18
C SER A 490 -9.31 42.02 6.32
N PRO A 491 -9.24 43.23 5.80
CA PRO A 491 -10.27 44.26 5.95
C PRO A 491 -11.56 44.01 5.22
#